data_e8de75f90bc0f0c5955fbfbe744680bc
#
_entry.id   e8de75f90bc0f0c5955fbfbe744680bc
#
_cell.length_a   1.000
_cell.length_b   1.000
_cell.length_c   1.000
_cell.angle_alpha   90.00
_cell.angle_beta   90.00
_cell.angle_gamma   90.00
#
_symmetry.space_group_name_H-M   'P 1'
#
loop_
_entity.id
_entity.type
_entity.pdbx_description
1 polymer ?
#
loop_
_entity_poly.entity_id
_entity_poly.type
_entity_poly.pdbx_seq_one_letter_code
_entity_poly.pdbx_strand_id
1 'polypeptide(L)'
;MKATIAIALGVVGFVTSGFALSSEQTNGKLKIGDAIPTVAAQDQDGKQVNLAEAGKTGYTLIYFYPKAMTPGCTAQACSLRDSYTDLQQKGVKIFGISLDTVADQKKFQEINHLPFELLSDAEKAVTSAFGVPLIKDAFATRQAYLFKDGKLVWLDTKASTDKQAQDLLTVLKSQQEKSAS
;
A
#
# COMPACT_ATOMS: atom_id res chain seq x y z
N MET A 1 31.37 69.63 -26.27
CA MET A 1 30.03 69.02 -26.29
C MET A 1 30.24 67.52 -26.25
N LYS A 2 30.02 66.94 -25.05
CA LYS A 2 30.19 65.49 -24.82
C LYS A 2 28.80 64.88 -24.63
N ALA A 3 28.41 64.02 -25.54
CA ALA A 3 27.16 63.26 -25.46
C ALA A 3 27.42 61.94 -24.72
N THR A 4 26.71 61.76 -23.59
CA THR A 4 26.78 60.56 -22.80
C THR A 4 25.60 59.65 -23.21
N ILE A 5 25.88 58.47 -23.74
CA ILE A 5 24.91 57.45 -24.11
C ILE A 5 24.71 56.55 -22.89
N ALA A 6 23.52 56.51 -22.30
CA ALA A 6 23.13 55.60 -21.24
C ALA A 6 22.57 54.31 -21.85
N ILE A 7 23.25 53.20 -21.58
CA ILE A 7 22.80 51.85 -21.96
C ILE A 7 21.95 51.32 -20.82
N ALA A 8 20.65 51.14 -21.08
CA ALA A 8 19.74 50.47 -20.13
C ALA A 8 19.86 48.95 -20.30
N LEU A 9 20.39 48.26 -19.29
CA LEU A 9 20.36 46.81 -19.21
C LEU A 9 18.96 46.37 -18.74
N GLY A 10 18.20 45.76 -19.63
CA GLY A 10 16.96 45.10 -19.33
C GLY A 10 17.23 43.73 -18.65
N VAL A 11 16.90 43.64 -17.39
CA VAL A 11 16.89 42.34 -16.67
C VAL A 11 15.61 41.61 -17.05
N VAL A 12 15.76 40.57 -17.90
CA VAL A 12 14.67 39.61 -18.17
C VAL A 12 14.61 38.65 -17.01
N GLY A 13 13.62 38.87 -16.11
CA GLY A 13 13.32 37.96 -15.03
C GLY A 13 12.68 36.66 -15.56
N PHE A 14 13.42 35.57 -15.51
CA PHE A 14 12.89 34.23 -15.79
C PHE A 14 12.06 33.79 -14.54
N VAL A 15 10.76 33.90 -14.64
CA VAL A 15 9.83 33.35 -13.64
C VAL A 15 9.75 31.84 -13.92
N THR A 16 10.54 31.03 -13.21
CA THR A 16 10.35 29.59 -13.15
C THR A 16 9.14 29.30 -12.26
N SER A 17 7.99 29.07 -12.87
CA SER A 17 6.83 28.52 -12.19
C SER A 17 7.17 27.08 -11.79
N GLY A 18 7.69 26.93 -10.59
CA GLY A 18 7.82 25.62 -9.93
C GLY A 18 6.42 25.08 -9.67
N PHE A 19 6.03 24.11 -10.48
CA PHE A 19 4.84 23.29 -10.20
C PHE A 19 5.20 22.39 -9.00
N ALA A 20 4.93 22.87 -7.79
CA ALA A 20 4.99 22.07 -6.58
C ALA A 20 3.85 21.04 -6.68
N LEU A 21 4.19 19.79 -7.02
CA LEU A 21 3.31 18.64 -6.78
C LEU A 21 3.11 18.54 -5.28
N SER A 22 2.05 19.18 -4.80
CA SER A 22 1.57 19.01 -3.43
C SER A 22 1.11 17.57 -3.32
N SER A 23 1.90 16.72 -2.67
CA SER A 23 1.44 15.43 -2.18
C SER A 23 0.46 15.71 -1.05
N GLU A 24 -0.83 15.81 -1.37
CA GLU A 24 -1.88 15.79 -0.36
C GLU A 24 -1.75 14.45 0.40
N GLN A 25 -1.14 14.51 1.56
CA GLN A 25 -1.24 13.44 2.55
C GLN A 25 -2.68 13.42 3.04
N THR A 26 -3.47 12.51 2.50
CA THR A 26 -4.83 12.24 2.97
C THR A 26 -4.75 11.66 4.38
N ASN A 27 -4.82 12.51 5.39
CA ASN A 27 -4.94 12.13 6.81
C ASN A 27 -6.35 11.57 7.10
N GLY A 28 -6.84 10.64 6.31
CA GLY A 28 -8.20 10.11 6.39
C GLY A 28 -8.32 8.72 5.79
N LYS A 29 -9.41 8.02 6.12
CA LYS A 29 -9.72 6.72 5.55
C LYS A 29 -9.79 6.80 4.02
N LEU A 30 -9.10 5.90 3.34
CA LEU A 30 -9.13 5.77 1.89
C LEU A 30 -10.54 5.46 1.38
N LYS A 31 -10.87 5.98 0.21
CA LYS A 31 -12.12 5.75 -0.51
C LYS A 31 -11.83 5.11 -1.87
N ILE A 32 -12.83 4.43 -2.43
CA ILE A 32 -12.73 3.89 -3.79
C ILE A 32 -12.33 4.99 -4.77
N GLY A 33 -11.32 4.72 -5.58
CA GLY A 33 -10.71 5.66 -6.53
C GLY A 33 -9.48 6.39 -6.01
N ASP A 34 -9.23 6.40 -4.70
CA ASP A 34 -8.02 7.02 -4.14
C ASP A 34 -6.76 6.28 -4.60
N ALA A 35 -5.65 7.01 -4.70
CA ALA A 35 -4.35 6.43 -5.02
C ALA A 35 -3.76 5.70 -3.81
N ILE A 36 -2.87 4.72 -4.08
CA ILE A 36 -2.03 4.15 -3.02
C ILE A 36 -1.21 5.28 -2.39
N PRO A 37 -1.22 5.43 -1.05
CA PRO A 37 -0.40 6.42 -0.38
C PRO A 37 1.09 6.24 -0.68
N THR A 38 1.80 7.36 -0.90
CA THR A 38 3.25 7.35 -1.07
C THR A 38 3.92 7.18 0.28
N VAL A 39 4.05 5.94 0.70
CA VAL A 39 4.63 5.54 1.99
C VAL A 39 5.49 4.29 1.78
N ALA A 40 6.53 4.15 2.59
CA ALA A 40 7.43 3.01 2.54
C ALA A 40 7.56 2.35 3.91
N ALA A 41 7.80 1.03 3.91
CA ALA A 41 8.15 0.25 5.08
C ALA A 41 9.20 -0.80 4.72
N GLN A 42 9.86 -1.39 5.72
CA GLN A 42 10.79 -2.49 5.49
C GLN A 42 10.03 -3.80 5.33
N ASP A 43 10.42 -4.60 4.34
CA ASP A 43 9.94 -5.97 4.23
C ASP A 43 10.61 -6.89 5.29
N GLN A 44 10.27 -8.16 5.26
CA GLN A 44 10.81 -9.19 6.16
C GLN A 44 12.32 -9.41 6.01
N ASP A 45 12.94 -8.92 4.96
CA ASP A 45 14.38 -8.99 4.70
C ASP A 45 15.09 -7.64 4.98
N GLY A 46 14.36 -6.65 5.52
CA GLY A 46 14.86 -5.31 5.83
C GLY A 46 15.00 -4.38 4.63
N LYS A 47 14.51 -4.79 3.45
CA LYS A 47 14.53 -3.97 2.24
C LYS A 47 13.37 -2.97 2.27
N GLN A 48 13.63 -1.72 1.89
CA GLN A 48 12.60 -0.69 1.77
C GLN A 48 11.68 -0.96 0.58
N VAL A 49 10.37 -0.99 0.84
CA VAL A 49 9.31 -1.13 -0.16
C VAL A 49 8.46 0.14 -0.16
N ASN A 50 8.44 0.86 -1.27
CA ASN A 50 7.50 1.97 -1.49
C ASN A 50 6.20 1.39 -2.08
N LEU A 51 5.10 1.49 -1.35
CA LEU A 51 3.84 0.88 -1.73
C LEU A 51 3.24 1.48 -3.01
N ALA A 52 3.35 2.79 -3.22
CA ALA A 52 2.85 3.45 -4.42
C ALA A 52 3.60 2.97 -5.68
N GLU A 53 4.92 2.81 -5.60
CA GLU A 53 5.73 2.29 -6.70
C GLU A 53 5.48 0.78 -6.93
N ALA A 54 5.40 0.00 -5.86
CA ALA A 54 5.17 -1.44 -5.95
C ALA A 54 3.79 -1.78 -6.55
N GLY A 55 2.78 -0.95 -6.26
CA GLY A 55 1.39 -1.17 -6.67
C GLY A 55 0.94 -0.34 -7.87
N LYS A 56 1.83 0.36 -8.58
CA LYS A 56 1.44 1.26 -9.67
C LYS A 56 0.86 0.56 -10.90
N THR A 57 1.07 -0.74 -11.04
CA THR A 57 0.55 -1.55 -12.16
C THR A 57 -0.02 -2.87 -11.71
N GLY A 58 -1.09 -3.33 -12.36
CA GLY A 58 -1.77 -4.58 -12.04
C GLY A 58 -2.58 -4.51 -10.76
N TYR A 59 -2.92 -5.67 -10.22
CA TYR A 59 -3.62 -5.75 -8.94
C TYR A 59 -2.64 -5.81 -7.78
N THR A 60 -2.94 -5.08 -6.70
CA THR A 60 -2.17 -5.11 -5.46
C THR A 60 -3.11 -5.23 -4.28
N LEU A 61 -3.01 -6.33 -3.54
CA LEU A 61 -3.65 -6.50 -2.25
C LEU A 61 -2.73 -5.99 -1.15
N ILE A 62 -3.21 -5.06 -0.36
CA ILE A 62 -2.57 -4.61 0.89
C ILE A 62 -3.51 -5.00 2.03
N TYR A 63 -3.06 -5.87 2.93
CA TYR A 63 -3.88 -6.26 4.07
C TYR A 63 -3.16 -6.00 5.39
N PHE A 64 -3.91 -5.49 6.36
CA PHE A 64 -3.44 -5.21 7.71
C PHE A 64 -3.92 -6.31 8.66
N TYR A 65 -3.06 -6.69 9.58
CA TYR A 65 -3.38 -7.66 10.60
C TYR A 65 -2.80 -7.25 11.96
N PRO A 66 -3.47 -7.63 13.09
CA PRO A 66 -3.08 -7.17 14.42
C PRO A 66 -1.68 -7.58 14.86
N LYS A 67 -1.33 -8.87 14.71
CA LYS A 67 -0.04 -9.38 15.20
C LYS A 67 0.33 -10.71 14.55
N ALA A 68 1.58 -10.80 14.11
CA ALA A 68 2.18 -12.04 13.61
C ALA A 68 2.07 -13.18 14.63
N MET A 69 2.07 -14.41 14.16
CA MET A 69 2.04 -15.65 14.95
C MET A 69 0.78 -15.86 15.80
N THR A 70 -0.24 -15.00 15.72
CA THR A 70 -1.53 -15.27 16.38
C THR A 70 -2.42 -16.16 15.50
N PRO A 71 -3.30 -17.00 16.09
CA PRO A 71 -4.10 -17.96 15.31
C PRO A 71 -4.89 -17.33 14.16
N GLY A 72 -5.61 -16.22 14.41
CA GLY A 72 -6.40 -15.55 13.38
C GLY A 72 -5.57 -14.90 12.26
N CYS A 73 -4.39 -14.34 12.59
CA CYS A 73 -3.50 -13.77 11.59
C CYS A 73 -2.80 -14.86 10.77
N THR A 74 -2.46 -15.98 11.40
CA THR A 74 -1.93 -17.17 10.71
C THR A 74 -2.99 -17.74 9.76
N ALA A 75 -4.23 -17.91 10.20
CA ALA A 75 -5.31 -18.38 9.33
C ALA A 75 -5.52 -17.46 8.11
N GLN A 76 -5.49 -16.13 8.29
CA GLN A 76 -5.60 -15.18 7.20
C GLN A 76 -4.45 -15.31 6.20
N ALA A 77 -3.20 -15.33 6.67
CA ALA A 77 -2.02 -15.45 5.82
C ALA A 77 -2.00 -16.81 5.09
N CYS A 78 -2.34 -17.90 5.76
CA CYS A 78 -2.44 -19.23 5.15
C CYS A 78 -3.55 -19.32 4.09
N SER A 79 -4.71 -18.69 4.29
CA SER A 79 -5.76 -18.59 3.28
C SER A 79 -5.23 -17.97 1.98
N LEU A 80 -4.47 -16.88 2.08
CA LEU A 80 -3.85 -16.23 0.92
C LEU A 80 -2.74 -17.09 0.30
N ARG A 81 -1.90 -17.74 1.12
CA ARG A 81 -0.86 -18.67 0.65
C ARG A 81 -1.46 -19.83 -0.14
N ASP A 82 -2.48 -20.48 0.38
CA ASP A 82 -3.10 -21.66 -0.21
C ASP A 82 -3.76 -21.36 -1.57
N SER A 83 -4.15 -20.10 -1.80
CA SER A 83 -4.71 -19.61 -3.06
C SER A 83 -3.72 -18.78 -3.89
N TYR A 84 -2.43 -18.77 -3.50
CA TYR A 84 -1.45 -17.84 -4.09
C TYR A 84 -1.26 -18.04 -5.59
N THR A 85 -1.22 -19.28 -6.06
CA THR A 85 -1.07 -19.59 -7.49
C THR A 85 -2.21 -18.97 -8.32
N ASP A 86 -3.45 -19.09 -7.86
CA ASP A 86 -4.61 -18.51 -8.55
C ASP A 86 -4.57 -16.97 -8.53
N LEU A 87 -4.16 -16.39 -7.40
CA LEU A 87 -4.02 -14.95 -7.25
C LEU A 87 -2.89 -14.40 -8.14
N GLN A 88 -1.76 -15.10 -8.19
CA GLN A 88 -0.62 -14.74 -9.02
C GLN A 88 -0.95 -14.81 -10.52
N GLN A 89 -1.68 -15.84 -10.96
CA GLN A 89 -2.17 -15.94 -12.35
C GLN A 89 -3.09 -14.77 -12.74
N LYS A 90 -3.76 -14.16 -11.78
CA LYS A 90 -4.57 -12.94 -11.97
C LYS A 90 -3.74 -11.65 -11.83
N GLY A 91 -2.42 -11.76 -11.69
CA GLY A 91 -1.51 -10.62 -11.57
C GLY A 91 -1.59 -9.88 -10.23
N VAL A 92 -2.02 -10.56 -9.16
CA VAL A 92 -2.14 -9.95 -7.83
C VAL A 92 -0.80 -10.01 -7.10
N LYS A 93 -0.27 -8.85 -6.71
CA LYS A 93 0.80 -8.72 -5.70
C LYS A 93 0.16 -8.64 -4.32
N ILE A 94 0.81 -9.20 -3.30
CA ILE A 94 0.28 -9.23 -1.93
C ILE A 94 1.30 -8.65 -0.96
N PHE A 95 0.86 -7.70 -0.14
CA PHE A 95 1.61 -7.15 0.99
C PHE A 95 0.81 -7.31 2.28
N GLY A 96 1.37 -8.04 3.25
CA GLY A 96 0.81 -8.12 4.59
C GLY A 96 1.51 -7.12 5.51
N ILE A 97 0.76 -6.37 6.32
CA ILE A 97 1.30 -5.28 7.14
C ILE A 97 0.84 -5.42 8.58
N SER A 98 1.79 -5.32 9.51
CA SER A 98 1.52 -5.18 10.95
C SER A 98 2.60 -4.34 11.62
N LEU A 99 2.40 -4.01 12.90
CA LEU A 99 3.38 -3.25 13.68
C LEU A 99 4.50 -4.13 14.26
N ASP A 100 4.54 -5.42 13.88
CA ASP A 100 5.61 -6.33 14.30
C ASP A 100 6.97 -5.92 13.68
N THR A 101 8.05 -6.34 14.32
CA THR A 101 9.41 -6.05 13.83
C THR A 101 9.74 -6.80 12.54
N VAL A 102 10.76 -6.36 11.82
CA VAL A 102 11.30 -7.07 10.64
C VAL A 102 11.62 -8.53 10.98
N ALA A 103 12.25 -8.78 12.14
CA ALA A 103 12.59 -10.13 12.57
C ALA A 103 11.36 -11.00 12.83
N ASP A 104 10.28 -10.44 13.41
CA ASP A 104 9.03 -11.16 13.63
C ASP A 104 8.30 -11.44 12.30
N GLN A 105 8.32 -10.49 11.36
CA GLN A 105 7.79 -10.68 10.00
C GLN A 105 8.53 -11.80 9.27
N LYS A 106 9.86 -11.81 9.35
CA LYS A 106 10.69 -12.87 8.76
C LYS A 106 10.33 -14.24 9.32
N LYS A 107 10.28 -14.34 10.66
CA LYS A 107 9.90 -15.58 11.34
C LYS A 107 8.48 -16.04 10.96
N PHE A 108 7.53 -15.10 10.86
CA PHE A 108 6.16 -15.40 10.47
C PHE A 108 6.07 -15.94 9.05
N GLN A 109 6.78 -15.30 8.11
CA GLN A 109 6.88 -15.74 6.72
C GLN A 109 7.46 -17.14 6.61
N GLU A 110 8.61 -17.40 7.26
CA GLU A 110 9.33 -18.68 7.18
C GLU A 110 8.52 -19.84 7.76
N ILE A 111 7.97 -19.67 8.98
CA ILE A 111 7.22 -20.74 9.66
C ILE A 111 5.95 -21.13 8.88
N ASN A 112 5.30 -20.16 8.23
CA ASN A 112 4.07 -20.41 7.49
C ASN A 112 4.30 -20.56 5.99
N HIS A 113 5.55 -20.53 5.52
CA HIS A 113 5.92 -20.64 4.10
C HIS A 113 5.14 -19.67 3.22
N LEU A 114 5.05 -18.39 3.62
CA LEU A 114 4.28 -17.39 2.90
C LEU A 114 5.06 -16.94 1.65
N PRO A 115 4.48 -17.05 0.44
CA PRO A 115 5.17 -16.73 -0.82
C PRO A 115 5.07 -15.25 -1.22
N PHE A 116 4.67 -14.36 -0.29
CA PHE A 116 4.49 -12.94 -0.50
C PHE A 116 5.16 -12.12 0.60
N GLU A 117 5.28 -10.81 0.37
CA GLU A 117 6.00 -9.89 1.23
C GLU A 117 5.19 -9.50 2.47
N LEU A 118 5.87 -9.44 3.61
CA LEU A 118 5.35 -8.93 4.87
C LEU A 118 6.12 -7.67 5.26
N LEU A 119 5.41 -6.57 5.52
CA LEU A 119 6.01 -5.29 5.85
C LEU A 119 5.90 -4.99 7.34
N SER A 120 7.01 -4.53 7.91
CA SER A 120 7.10 -4.04 9.29
C SER A 120 6.74 -2.56 9.33
N ASP A 121 5.61 -2.22 9.95
CA ASP A 121 5.16 -0.84 10.16
C ASP A 121 5.31 -0.43 11.64
N ALA A 122 6.46 -0.75 12.25
CA ALA A 122 6.74 -0.45 13.66
C ALA A 122 6.59 1.05 13.98
N GLU A 123 6.88 1.91 13.02
CA GLU A 123 6.74 3.37 13.13
C GLU A 123 5.31 3.89 12.82
N LYS A 124 4.36 3.00 12.50
CA LYS A 124 2.96 3.33 12.20
C LYS A 124 2.77 4.26 11.00
N ALA A 125 3.75 4.38 10.13
CA ALA A 125 3.71 5.27 8.97
C ALA A 125 2.66 4.82 7.96
N VAL A 126 2.63 3.51 7.66
CA VAL A 126 1.70 2.91 6.69
C VAL A 126 0.27 2.89 7.26
N THR A 127 0.07 2.43 8.50
CA THR A 127 -1.24 2.43 9.16
C THR A 127 -1.83 3.83 9.24
N SER A 128 -1.00 4.85 9.51
CA SER A 128 -1.43 6.26 9.53
C SER A 128 -1.81 6.75 8.13
N ALA A 129 -1.00 6.47 7.11
CA ALA A 129 -1.26 6.90 5.73
C ALA A 129 -2.54 6.27 5.14
N PHE A 130 -2.88 5.03 5.55
CA PHE A 130 -4.10 4.35 5.15
C PHE A 130 -5.32 4.68 6.04
N GLY A 131 -5.12 5.40 7.14
CA GLY A 131 -6.16 5.69 8.13
C GLY A 131 -6.67 4.42 8.83
N VAL A 132 -5.82 3.41 9.01
CA VAL A 132 -6.15 2.15 9.69
C VAL A 132 -6.20 2.38 11.19
N PRO A 133 -7.35 2.12 11.87
CA PRO A 133 -7.45 2.29 13.32
C PRO A 133 -6.54 1.31 14.06
N LEU A 134 -5.99 1.76 15.18
CA LEU A 134 -5.20 0.93 16.08
C LEU A 134 -6.02 0.46 17.29
N ILE A 135 -5.80 -0.76 17.71
CA ILE A 135 -6.32 -1.33 18.96
C ILE A 135 -5.28 -1.07 20.04
N LYS A 136 -5.63 -0.29 21.08
CA LYS A 136 -4.75 0.08 22.20
C LYS A 136 -3.40 0.66 21.73
N ASP A 137 -3.38 1.39 20.64
CA ASP A 137 -2.17 1.95 20.00
C ASP A 137 -1.05 0.94 19.67
N ALA A 138 -1.33 -0.35 19.77
CA ALA A 138 -0.34 -1.42 19.64
C ALA A 138 -0.57 -2.37 18.46
N PHE A 139 -1.80 -2.43 17.93
CA PHE A 139 -2.17 -3.41 16.90
C PHE A 139 -3.03 -2.77 15.83
N ALA A 140 -2.71 -3.00 14.56
CA ALA A 140 -3.57 -2.59 13.47
C ALA A 140 -4.90 -3.37 13.48
N THR A 141 -6.01 -2.72 13.17
CA THR A 141 -7.26 -3.44 12.91
C THR A 141 -7.13 -4.23 11.61
N ARG A 142 -7.84 -5.38 11.53
CA ARG A 142 -7.82 -6.22 10.34
C ARG A 142 -8.61 -5.59 9.22
N GLN A 143 -7.91 -5.18 8.16
CA GLN A 143 -8.49 -4.56 6.97
C GLN A 143 -7.79 -5.06 5.71
N ALA A 144 -8.46 -4.96 4.56
CA ALA A 144 -7.91 -5.33 3.27
C ALA A 144 -8.29 -4.31 2.21
N TYR A 145 -7.33 -3.98 1.35
CA TYR A 145 -7.42 -2.98 0.29
C TYR A 145 -6.94 -3.61 -1.01
N LEU A 146 -7.78 -3.62 -2.04
CA LEU A 146 -7.39 -4.04 -3.38
C LEU A 146 -7.25 -2.80 -4.27
N PHE A 147 -6.08 -2.65 -4.84
CA PHE A 147 -5.79 -1.62 -5.84
C PHE A 147 -5.68 -2.25 -7.22
N LYS A 148 -6.07 -1.51 -8.24
CA LYS A 148 -5.78 -1.80 -9.65
C LYS A 148 -5.10 -0.57 -10.26
N ASP A 149 -3.91 -0.78 -10.83
CA ASP A 149 -3.12 0.29 -11.45
C ASP A 149 -2.97 1.52 -10.53
N GLY A 150 -2.68 1.27 -9.25
CA GLY A 150 -2.48 2.27 -8.22
C GLY A 150 -3.75 2.94 -7.67
N LYS A 151 -4.96 2.51 -8.08
CA LYS A 151 -6.23 3.06 -7.63
C LYS A 151 -7.02 2.05 -6.80
N LEU A 152 -7.58 2.47 -5.66
CA LEU A 152 -8.39 1.62 -4.79
C LEU A 152 -9.69 1.21 -5.49
N VAL A 153 -9.89 -0.09 -5.68
CA VAL A 153 -11.08 -0.65 -6.33
C VAL A 153 -11.97 -1.45 -5.37
N TRP A 154 -11.43 -1.85 -4.22
CA TRP A 154 -12.18 -2.55 -3.18
C TRP A 154 -11.52 -2.36 -1.81
N LEU A 155 -12.36 -2.32 -0.77
CA LEU A 155 -11.97 -2.11 0.63
C LEU A 155 -12.84 -2.97 1.52
N ASP A 156 -12.22 -3.71 2.45
CA ASP A 156 -12.89 -4.39 3.54
C ASP A 156 -12.29 -3.96 4.88
N THR A 157 -13.07 -3.28 5.69
CA THR A 157 -12.66 -2.79 7.02
C THR A 157 -12.83 -3.82 8.14
N LYS A 158 -13.36 -5.01 7.82
CA LYS A 158 -13.58 -6.14 8.74
C LYS A 158 -13.13 -7.45 8.09
N ALA A 159 -11.98 -7.43 7.45
CA ALA A 159 -11.47 -8.54 6.67
C ALA A 159 -11.48 -9.88 7.43
N SER A 160 -11.87 -10.92 6.73
CA SER A 160 -12.00 -12.27 7.26
C SER A 160 -10.65 -12.88 7.66
N THR A 161 -10.63 -13.80 8.60
CA THR A 161 -9.43 -14.56 8.97
C THR A 161 -9.19 -15.77 8.07
N ASP A 162 -10.23 -16.51 7.72
CA ASP A 162 -10.15 -17.80 7.03
C ASP A 162 -10.67 -17.75 5.58
N LYS A 163 -11.40 -16.67 5.21
CA LYS A 163 -12.00 -16.51 3.88
C LYS A 163 -11.36 -15.40 3.05
N GLN A 164 -10.25 -14.83 3.51
CA GLN A 164 -9.62 -13.67 2.85
C GLN A 164 -9.35 -13.91 1.36
N ALA A 165 -8.83 -15.07 1.01
CA ALA A 165 -8.56 -15.39 -0.40
C ALA A 165 -9.85 -15.57 -1.21
N GLN A 166 -10.88 -16.22 -0.65
CA GLN A 166 -12.16 -16.41 -1.32
C GLN A 166 -12.88 -15.08 -1.57
N ASP A 167 -12.87 -14.19 -0.57
CA ASP A 167 -13.44 -12.84 -0.69
C ASP A 167 -12.72 -12.07 -1.80
N LEU A 168 -11.38 -12.12 -1.83
CA LEU A 168 -10.56 -11.49 -2.86
C LEU A 168 -10.84 -12.05 -4.27
N LEU A 169 -10.88 -13.39 -4.43
CA LEU A 169 -11.17 -14.02 -5.71
C LEU A 169 -12.56 -13.64 -6.25
N THR A 170 -13.55 -13.52 -5.37
CA THR A 170 -14.89 -13.05 -5.72
C THR A 170 -14.86 -11.61 -6.24
N VAL A 171 -14.12 -10.74 -5.56
CA VAL A 171 -13.94 -9.34 -5.99
C VAL A 171 -13.23 -9.26 -7.34
N LEU A 172 -12.13 -10.00 -7.52
CA LEU A 172 -11.39 -10.02 -8.78
C LEU A 172 -12.25 -10.44 -9.96
N LYS A 173 -13.12 -11.45 -9.78
CA LYS A 173 -14.09 -11.87 -10.81
C LYS A 173 -15.01 -10.72 -11.19
N SER A 174 -15.59 -10.04 -10.21
CA SER A 174 -16.49 -8.90 -10.47
C SER A 174 -15.79 -7.71 -11.14
N GLN A 175 -14.51 -7.48 -10.87
CA GLN A 175 -13.72 -6.44 -11.53
C GLN A 175 -13.42 -6.77 -13.00
N GLN A 176 -13.18 -8.06 -13.31
CA GLN A 176 -12.96 -8.51 -14.69
C GLN A 176 -14.24 -8.37 -15.54
N GLU A 177 -15.40 -8.72 -14.99
CA GLU A 177 -16.69 -8.56 -15.65
C GLU A 177 -17.00 -7.09 -16.00
N LYS A 178 -16.72 -6.15 -15.08
CA LYS A 178 -16.88 -4.70 -15.30
C LYS A 178 -15.91 -4.13 -16.35
N SER A 179 -14.76 -4.74 -16.54
CA SER A 179 -13.76 -4.27 -17.52
C SER A 179 -14.06 -4.82 -18.94
N ALA A 180 -14.92 -5.83 -19.07
CA ALA A 180 -15.31 -6.45 -20.32
C ALA A 180 -16.62 -5.89 -20.91
N SER A 181 -17.34 -5.06 -20.15
CA SER A 181 -18.59 -4.37 -20.54
C SER A 181 -18.30 -2.95 -21.00
#